data_d2c60a65c30201369bca7eb8913b658f
#
_entry.id   d2c60a65c30201369bca7eb8913b658f
#
_cell.length_a   1.000
_cell.length_b   1.000
_cell.length_c   1.000
_cell.angle_alpha   90.00
_cell.angle_beta   90.00
_cell.angle_gamma   90.00
#
_symmetry.space_group_name_H-M   'P 1'
#
loop_
_entity.id
_entity.type
_entity.pdbx_description
1 polymer ?
#
loop_
_entity_poly.entity_id
_entity_poly.type
_entity_poly.pdbx_seq_one_letter_code
_entity_poly.pdbx_strand_id
1 'polypeptide(L)'
;LINTDSSQTRLALIQKGGASAVYANGSEAKYIEEAGWVQVATSQEIGIQTGSYFLSTDKYISENTDTLAKFLQAVDESTQYINDHLDESAEYLADKLGLKAEDFKENWKNYSFEPGFSEEATTHLEDIEKWGFEHGSFPKDYNVRDFINTDVAKIAFPDNVTIE
;
A
#
# COMPACT_ATOMS: atom_id res chain seq x y z
N LEU A 1 17.75 -3.53 13.13
CA LEU A 1 16.46 -3.80 12.51
C LEU A 1 16.22 -5.32 12.51
N ILE A 2 15.00 -5.75 12.89
CA ILE A 2 14.59 -7.17 12.85
C ILE A 2 13.46 -7.26 11.84
N ASN A 3 13.67 -8.02 10.78
CA ASN A 3 12.64 -8.29 9.79
C ASN A 3 11.78 -9.48 10.25
N THR A 4 10.47 -9.39 10.08
CA THR A 4 9.50 -10.43 10.44
C THR A 4 8.60 -10.72 9.26
N ASP A 5 8.28 -11.96 9.05
CA ASP A 5 7.51 -12.50 7.92
C ASP A 5 5.99 -12.47 8.15
N SER A 6 5.56 -12.20 9.39
CA SER A 6 4.13 -12.13 9.72
C SER A 6 3.83 -11.25 10.93
N SER A 7 2.59 -10.79 11.03
CA SER A 7 2.07 -10.06 12.20
C SER A 7 2.15 -10.88 13.48
N GLN A 8 1.90 -12.20 13.41
CA GLN A 8 1.97 -13.08 14.56
C GLN A 8 3.40 -13.19 15.10
N THR A 9 4.40 -13.34 14.21
CA THR A 9 5.82 -13.35 14.58
C THR A 9 6.21 -12.04 15.25
N ARG A 10 5.73 -10.91 14.71
CA ARG A 10 5.99 -9.57 15.23
C ARG A 10 5.41 -9.38 16.62
N LEU A 11 4.14 -9.73 16.82
CA LEU A 11 3.49 -9.70 18.14
C LEU A 11 4.21 -10.57 19.17
N ALA A 12 4.58 -11.80 18.79
CA ALA A 12 5.32 -12.70 19.70
C ALA A 12 6.69 -12.13 20.08
N LEU A 13 7.36 -11.45 19.14
CA LEU A 13 8.67 -10.82 19.39
C LEU A 13 8.56 -9.71 20.45
N ILE A 14 7.61 -8.79 20.27
CA ILE A 14 7.43 -7.67 21.22
C ILE A 14 6.95 -8.15 22.58
N GLN A 15 6.02 -9.10 22.65
CA GLN A 15 5.54 -9.65 23.91
C GLN A 15 6.64 -10.32 24.75
N LYS A 16 7.66 -10.87 24.09
CA LYS A 16 8.83 -11.49 24.72
C LYS A 16 9.95 -10.48 25.04
N GLY A 17 9.73 -9.19 24.79
CA GLY A 17 10.75 -8.16 24.98
C GLY A 17 11.90 -8.22 23.97
N GLY A 18 11.70 -8.88 22.84
CA GLY A 18 12.73 -9.00 21.79
C GLY A 18 12.87 -7.76 20.91
N ALA A 19 11.97 -6.77 21.03
CA ALA A 19 12.05 -5.48 20.36
C ALA A 19 11.48 -4.37 21.27
N SER A 20 12.03 -3.17 21.16
CA SER A 20 11.60 -1.98 21.92
C SER A 20 10.63 -1.09 21.16
N ALA A 21 10.55 -1.26 19.84
CA ALA A 21 9.61 -0.58 18.95
C ALA A 21 9.23 -1.53 17.81
N VAL A 22 8.08 -1.27 17.21
CA VAL A 22 7.53 -2.08 16.12
C VAL A 22 6.77 -1.18 15.16
N TYR A 23 6.87 -1.49 13.88
CA TYR A 23 5.97 -0.94 12.87
C TYR A 23 4.72 -1.82 12.78
N ALA A 24 3.55 -1.21 12.81
CA ALA A 24 2.27 -1.89 12.70
C ALA A 24 1.30 -1.08 11.82
N ASN A 25 0.36 -1.75 11.19
CA ASN A 25 -0.67 -1.11 10.37
C ASN A 25 -2.05 -1.68 10.67
N GLY A 26 -3.09 -0.89 10.33
CA GLY A 26 -4.49 -1.31 10.39
C GLY A 26 -4.87 -2.01 11.71
N SER A 27 -5.50 -3.17 11.60
CA SER A 27 -5.96 -3.94 12.76
C SER A 27 -4.83 -4.44 13.67
N GLU A 28 -3.62 -4.61 13.13
CA GLU A 28 -2.46 -5.02 13.94
C GLU A 28 -2.09 -3.94 14.97
N ALA A 29 -2.12 -2.66 14.59
CA ALA A 29 -1.85 -1.55 15.51
C ALA A 29 -2.79 -1.59 16.71
N LYS A 30 -4.08 -1.83 16.50
CA LYS A 30 -5.08 -1.95 17.54
C LYS A 30 -4.77 -3.08 18.54
N TYR A 31 -4.36 -4.27 18.06
CA TYR A 31 -3.98 -5.37 18.96
C TYR A 31 -2.73 -5.05 19.79
N ILE A 32 -1.80 -4.31 19.23
CA ILE A 32 -0.56 -3.89 19.91
C ILE A 32 -0.89 -2.85 20.99
N GLU A 33 -1.79 -1.91 20.71
CA GLU A 33 -2.28 -0.94 21.69
C GLU A 33 -3.07 -1.61 22.82
N GLU A 34 -3.96 -2.55 22.51
CA GLU A 34 -4.70 -3.36 23.50
C GLU A 34 -3.75 -4.17 24.42
N ALA A 35 -2.57 -4.53 23.90
CA ALA A 35 -1.51 -5.18 24.68
C ALA A 35 -0.69 -4.20 25.54
N GLY A 36 -1.05 -2.91 25.57
CA GLY A 36 -0.43 -1.88 26.40
C GLY A 36 0.74 -1.14 25.77
N TRP A 37 0.95 -1.28 24.47
CA TRP A 37 1.94 -0.49 23.73
C TRP A 37 1.36 0.86 23.32
N VAL A 38 2.24 1.85 23.17
CA VAL A 38 1.85 3.22 22.86
C VAL A 38 2.33 3.60 21.48
N GLN A 39 1.44 4.16 20.65
CA GLN A 39 1.82 4.75 19.36
C GLN A 39 2.73 5.96 19.61
N VAL A 40 3.89 5.97 18.99
CA VAL A 40 4.87 7.06 19.12
C VAL A 40 4.90 7.97 17.90
N ALA A 41 4.53 7.47 16.74
CA ALA A 41 4.39 8.26 15.50
C ALA A 41 3.57 7.48 14.48
N THR A 42 2.99 8.20 13.52
CA THR A 42 2.40 7.64 12.30
C THR A 42 3.32 7.84 11.10
N SER A 43 3.13 7.06 10.04
CA SER A 43 3.84 7.26 8.77
C SER A 43 3.64 8.68 8.24
N GLN A 44 2.43 9.21 8.35
CA GLN A 44 2.09 10.58 7.94
C GLN A 44 2.86 11.64 8.71
N GLU A 45 2.95 11.53 10.05
CA GLU A 45 3.68 12.49 10.90
C GLU A 45 5.17 12.53 10.62
N ILE A 46 5.75 11.42 10.19
CA ILE A 46 7.19 11.33 9.84
C ILE A 46 7.45 11.48 8.34
N GLY A 47 6.43 11.86 7.55
CA GLY A 47 6.57 12.13 6.13
C GLY A 47 6.80 10.89 5.26
N ILE A 48 6.50 9.68 5.75
CA ILE A 48 6.60 8.45 4.96
C ILE A 48 5.25 8.21 4.29
N GLN A 49 5.23 8.24 2.98
CA GLN A 49 4.10 7.79 2.17
C GLN A 49 4.27 6.31 1.81
N THR A 50 3.20 5.55 1.84
CA THR A 50 3.18 4.16 1.39
C THR A 50 2.24 4.03 0.20
N GLY A 51 2.78 3.62 -0.95
CA GLY A 51 1.99 3.37 -2.15
C GLY A 51 1.69 1.90 -2.34
N SER A 52 0.56 1.59 -2.97
CA SER A 52 0.24 0.26 -3.47
C SER A 52 0.23 0.30 -4.99
N TYR A 53 0.88 -0.66 -5.62
CA TYR A 53 1.08 -0.67 -7.06
C TYR A 53 0.62 -2.00 -7.65
N PHE A 54 0.03 -1.95 -8.85
CA PHE A 54 -0.21 -3.15 -9.64
C PHE A 54 1.06 -3.52 -10.40
N LEU A 55 1.42 -4.79 -10.36
CA LEU A 55 2.61 -5.32 -11.03
C LEU A 55 2.19 -6.25 -12.17
N SER A 56 2.89 -6.15 -13.28
CA SER A 56 2.71 -7.03 -14.42
C SER A 56 4.03 -7.20 -15.17
N THR A 57 4.10 -8.15 -16.10
CA THR A 57 5.25 -8.29 -17.00
C THR A 57 5.07 -7.44 -18.26
N ASP A 58 6.16 -6.96 -18.85
CA ASP A 58 6.12 -6.18 -20.10
C ASP A 58 5.41 -6.94 -21.22
N LYS A 59 5.63 -8.26 -21.30
CA LYS A 59 4.93 -9.12 -22.26
C LYS A 59 3.42 -9.07 -22.05
N TYR A 60 2.95 -9.24 -20.80
CA TYR A 60 1.51 -9.25 -20.55
C TYR A 60 0.89 -7.86 -20.78
N ILE A 61 1.58 -6.79 -20.42
CA ILE A 61 1.16 -5.42 -20.70
C ILE A 61 0.97 -5.21 -22.19
N SER A 62 1.98 -5.53 -23.00
CA SER A 62 1.93 -5.32 -24.47
C SER A 62 0.85 -6.13 -25.19
N GLU A 63 0.53 -7.32 -24.67
CA GLU A 63 -0.50 -8.20 -25.27
C GLU A 63 -1.91 -7.88 -24.76
N ASN A 64 -2.08 -7.16 -23.65
CA ASN A 64 -3.35 -6.98 -22.94
C ASN A 64 -3.63 -5.55 -22.47
N THR A 65 -3.02 -4.54 -23.09
CA THR A 65 -3.08 -3.13 -22.65
C THR A 65 -4.52 -2.65 -22.41
N ASP A 66 -5.44 -2.87 -23.36
CA ASP A 66 -6.84 -2.44 -23.23
C ASP A 66 -7.58 -3.16 -22.09
N THR A 67 -7.27 -4.44 -21.88
CA THR A 67 -7.87 -5.23 -20.79
C THR A 67 -7.40 -4.72 -19.43
N LEU A 68 -6.11 -4.41 -19.32
CA LEU A 68 -5.54 -3.85 -18.11
C LEU A 68 -6.08 -2.44 -17.81
N ALA A 69 -6.26 -1.61 -18.85
CA ALA A 69 -6.86 -0.29 -18.67
C ALA A 69 -8.30 -0.39 -18.13
N LYS A 70 -9.11 -1.28 -18.68
CA LYS A 70 -10.47 -1.56 -18.17
C LYS A 70 -10.44 -2.13 -16.76
N PHE A 71 -9.46 -2.95 -16.41
CA PHE A 71 -9.29 -3.45 -15.06
C PHE A 71 -9.02 -2.31 -14.07
N LEU A 72 -8.10 -1.39 -14.40
CA LEU A 72 -7.83 -0.23 -13.55
C LEU A 72 -9.06 0.67 -13.38
N GLN A 73 -9.82 0.91 -14.46
CA GLN A 73 -11.08 1.66 -14.40
C GLN A 73 -12.12 0.97 -13.50
N ALA A 74 -12.24 -0.36 -13.59
CA ALA A 74 -13.16 -1.11 -12.73
C ALA A 74 -12.75 -1.09 -11.25
N VAL A 75 -11.44 -1.06 -10.95
CA VAL A 75 -10.93 -0.86 -9.59
C VAL A 75 -11.32 0.50 -9.06
N ASP A 76 -11.14 1.56 -9.87
CA ASP A 76 -11.52 2.93 -9.49
C ASP A 76 -13.03 3.07 -9.27
N GLU A 77 -13.84 2.57 -10.18
CA GLU A 77 -15.32 2.53 -10.03
C GLU A 77 -15.73 1.79 -8.75
N SER A 78 -15.07 0.68 -8.43
CA SER A 78 -15.34 -0.09 -7.21
C SER A 78 -14.97 0.71 -5.97
N THR A 79 -13.87 1.44 -6.00
CA THR A 79 -13.42 2.31 -4.90
C THR A 79 -14.39 3.46 -4.68
N GLN A 80 -14.85 4.10 -5.75
CA GLN A 80 -15.88 5.15 -5.69
C GLN A 80 -17.19 4.60 -5.12
N TYR A 81 -17.61 3.42 -5.57
CA TYR A 81 -18.81 2.75 -5.01
C TYR A 81 -18.68 2.53 -3.50
N ILE A 82 -17.53 2.04 -3.02
CA ILE A 82 -17.29 1.84 -1.59
C ILE A 82 -17.37 3.18 -0.83
N ASN A 83 -16.81 4.26 -1.37
CA ASN A 83 -16.88 5.59 -0.76
C ASN A 83 -18.32 6.08 -0.62
N ASP A 84 -19.15 5.87 -1.64
CA ASP A 84 -20.55 6.31 -1.66
C ASP A 84 -21.47 5.40 -0.83
N HIS A 85 -21.09 4.12 -0.63
CA HIS A 85 -21.89 3.08 0.02
C HIS A 85 -21.10 2.34 1.11
N LEU A 86 -20.41 3.10 1.97
CA LEU A 86 -19.42 2.53 2.91
C LEU A 86 -20.02 1.50 3.88
N ASP A 87 -21.24 1.73 4.40
CA ASP A 87 -21.87 0.83 5.35
C ASP A 87 -22.21 -0.53 4.70
N GLU A 88 -22.86 -0.52 3.54
CA GLU A 88 -23.20 -1.73 2.79
C GLU A 88 -21.94 -2.48 2.34
N SER A 89 -20.96 -1.74 1.82
CA SER A 89 -19.68 -2.30 1.37
C SER A 89 -18.91 -2.91 2.52
N ALA A 90 -18.91 -2.27 3.69
CA ALA A 90 -18.24 -2.77 4.87
C ALA A 90 -18.84 -4.09 5.37
N GLU A 91 -20.15 -4.23 5.39
CA GLU A 91 -20.82 -5.49 5.78
C GLU A 91 -20.43 -6.62 4.81
N TYR A 92 -20.49 -6.36 3.51
CA TYR A 92 -20.17 -7.36 2.48
C TYR A 92 -18.69 -7.75 2.48
N LEU A 93 -17.78 -6.77 2.51
CA LEU A 93 -16.33 -7.01 2.39
C LEU A 93 -15.73 -7.55 3.69
N ALA A 94 -16.21 -7.10 4.85
CA ALA A 94 -15.72 -7.59 6.13
C ALA A 94 -15.96 -9.10 6.28
N ASP A 95 -17.12 -9.60 5.90
CA ASP A 95 -17.40 -11.04 5.87
C ASP A 95 -16.42 -11.80 4.97
N LYS A 96 -16.12 -11.28 3.77
CA LYS A 96 -15.19 -11.89 2.81
C LYS A 96 -13.73 -11.87 3.27
N LEU A 97 -13.35 -10.83 4.00
CA LEU A 97 -11.98 -10.62 4.47
C LEU A 97 -11.73 -11.18 5.88
N GLY A 98 -12.77 -11.68 6.56
CA GLY A 98 -12.68 -12.14 7.95
C GLY A 98 -12.46 -11.02 8.96
N LEU A 99 -12.96 -9.81 8.66
CA LEU A 99 -12.87 -8.61 9.49
C LEU A 99 -14.24 -8.29 10.12
N LYS A 100 -14.26 -7.35 11.06
CA LYS A 100 -15.51 -6.72 11.51
C LYS A 100 -15.82 -5.52 10.62
N ALA A 101 -17.09 -5.28 10.31
CA ALA A 101 -17.51 -4.15 9.47
C ALA A 101 -17.04 -2.79 10.04
N GLU A 102 -17.09 -2.61 11.35
CA GLU A 102 -16.61 -1.38 12.00
C GLU A 102 -15.09 -1.19 11.83
N ASP A 103 -14.29 -2.26 11.98
CA ASP A 103 -12.84 -2.20 11.78
C ASP A 103 -12.50 -1.90 10.30
N PHE A 104 -13.29 -2.43 9.36
CA PHE A 104 -13.16 -2.10 7.94
C PHE A 104 -13.43 -0.61 7.69
N LYS A 105 -14.53 -0.06 8.20
CA LYS A 105 -14.89 1.37 8.04
C LYS A 105 -13.86 2.30 8.65
N GLU A 106 -13.32 1.96 9.82
CA GLU A 106 -12.28 2.71 10.49
C GLU A 106 -10.99 2.73 9.67
N ASN A 107 -10.56 1.57 9.19
CA ASN A 107 -9.37 1.45 8.36
C ASN A 107 -9.51 2.13 7.00
N TRP A 108 -10.69 2.04 6.36
CA TRP A 108 -10.94 2.62 5.04
C TRP A 108 -10.64 4.12 5.00
N LYS A 109 -10.93 4.85 6.07
CA LYS A 109 -10.69 6.30 6.18
C LYS A 109 -9.21 6.68 6.18
N ASN A 110 -8.33 5.74 6.44
CA ASN A 110 -6.89 5.96 6.50
C ASN A 110 -6.20 5.76 5.15
N TYR A 111 -6.93 5.38 4.11
CA TYR A 111 -6.42 5.17 2.77
C TYR A 111 -6.91 6.24 1.80
N SER A 112 -6.03 6.64 0.90
CA SER A 112 -6.37 7.38 -0.31
C SER A 112 -6.27 6.41 -1.50
N PHE A 113 -7.30 6.41 -2.34
CA PHE A 113 -7.39 5.53 -3.52
C PHE A 113 -7.44 6.38 -4.78
N GLU A 114 -6.54 7.33 -4.90
CA GLU A 114 -6.43 8.15 -6.09
C GLU A 114 -5.72 7.35 -7.19
N PRO A 115 -6.39 7.13 -8.35
CA PRO A 115 -5.77 6.41 -9.44
C PRO A 115 -4.72 7.28 -10.13
N GLY A 116 -3.69 6.64 -10.68
CA GLY A 116 -2.69 7.34 -11.48
C GLY A 116 -1.27 6.99 -11.08
N PHE A 117 -0.33 7.79 -11.55
CA PHE A 117 1.09 7.68 -11.19
C PHE A 117 1.74 9.06 -11.29
N SER A 118 2.31 9.55 -10.20
CA SER A 118 2.87 10.90 -10.13
C SER A 118 4.40 10.89 -10.06
N GLU A 119 5.01 12.02 -10.40
CA GLU A 119 6.43 12.25 -10.18
C GLU A 119 6.81 12.16 -8.70
N GLU A 120 5.93 12.58 -7.79
CA GLU A 120 6.13 12.44 -6.36
C GLU A 120 6.20 10.96 -5.94
N ALA A 121 5.30 10.11 -6.47
CA ALA A 121 5.34 8.67 -6.24
C ALA A 121 6.64 8.04 -6.76
N THR A 122 7.13 8.50 -7.91
CA THR A 122 8.40 8.05 -8.50
C THR A 122 9.58 8.44 -7.61
N THR A 123 9.66 9.71 -7.20
CA THR A 123 10.70 10.20 -6.29
C THR A 123 10.72 9.41 -4.99
N HIS A 124 9.56 9.10 -4.44
CA HIS A 124 9.47 8.28 -3.24
C HIS A 124 10.03 6.86 -3.44
N LEU A 125 9.76 6.24 -4.58
CA LEU A 125 10.35 4.93 -4.92
C LEU A 125 11.87 5.02 -5.11
N GLU A 126 12.39 6.09 -5.70
CA GLU A 126 13.82 6.36 -5.83
C GLU A 126 14.49 6.52 -4.46
N ASP A 127 13.84 7.22 -3.52
CA ASP A 127 14.33 7.37 -2.14
C ASP A 127 14.37 6.03 -1.40
N ILE A 128 13.35 5.18 -1.57
CA ILE A 128 13.31 3.83 -1.00
C ILE A 128 14.44 2.97 -1.58
N GLU A 129 14.65 3.01 -2.89
CA GLU A 129 15.71 2.28 -3.55
C GLU A 129 17.09 2.69 -3.01
N LYS A 130 17.37 3.97 -3.04
CA LYS A 130 18.63 4.55 -2.53
C LYS A 130 18.88 4.15 -1.08
N TRP A 131 17.89 4.32 -0.20
CA TRP A 131 18.01 3.94 1.19
C TRP A 131 18.27 2.44 1.35
N GLY A 132 17.54 1.62 0.62
CA GLY A 132 17.67 0.16 0.65
C GLY A 132 19.02 -0.33 0.18
N PHE A 133 19.57 0.30 -0.86
CA PHE A 133 20.94 0.02 -1.33
C PHE A 133 22.01 0.45 -0.32
N GLU A 134 21.95 1.69 0.19
CA GLU A 134 22.89 2.21 1.18
C GLU A 134 22.94 1.40 2.49
N HIS A 135 21.77 0.77 2.85
CA HIS A 135 21.66 -0.04 4.08
C HIS A 135 21.75 -1.55 3.84
N GLY A 136 22.09 -1.97 2.63
CA GLY A 136 22.32 -3.38 2.29
C GLY A 136 21.03 -4.23 2.21
N SER A 137 19.85 -3.59 2.09
CA SER A 137 18.58 -4.30 1.83
C SER A 137 18.50 -4.77 0.38
N PHE A 138 19.11 -4.05 -0.55
CA PHE A 138 19.24 -4.41 -1.94
C PHE A 138 20.69 -4.76 -2.29
N PRO A 139 20.91 -5.84 -3.07
CA PRO A 139 22.25 -6.34 -3.38
C PRO A 139 23.01 -5.48 -4.38
N LYS A 140 22.34 -4.60 -5.10
CA LYS A 140 22.89 -3.67 -6.09
C LYS A 140 21.94 -2.49 -6.30
N ASP A 141 22.49 -1.38 -6.72
CA ASP A 141 21.83 -0.20 -7.22
C ASP A 141 21.09 -0.52 -8.55
N TYR A 142 19.91 0.07 -8.74
CA TYR A 142 19.13 -0.01 -9.97
C TYR A 142 18.30 1.25 -10.18
N ASN A 143 18.00 1.57 -11.45
CA ASN A 143 17.12 2.68 -11.76
C ASN A 143 15.65 2.25 -11.62
N VAL A 144 14.94 2.79 -10.64
CA VAL A 144 13.51 2.52 -10.40
C VAL A 144 12.67 2.79 -11.64
N ARG A 145 12.99 3.84 -12.41
CA ARG A 145 12.22 4.24 -13.60
C ARG A 145 12.19 3.16 -14.68
N ASP A 146 13.20 2.30 -14.73
CA ASP A 146 13.24 1.16 -15.68
C ASP A 146 12.13 0.11 -15.40
N PHE A 147 11.52 0.16 -14.22
CA PHE A 147 10.45 -0.75 -13.81
C PHE A 147 9.07 -0.10 -13.79
N ILE A 148 8.97 1.19 -14.13
CA ILE A 148 7.71 1.92 -14.18
C ILE A 148 7.18 1.92 -15.60
N ASN A 149 5.99 1.35 -15.81
CA ASN A 149 5.25 1.41 -17.06
C ASN A 149 3.94 2.15 -16.85
N THR A 150 3.78 3.28 -17.49
CA THR A 150 2.60 4.14 -17.37
C THR A 150 1.62 4.03 -18.54
N ASP A 151 1.89 3.20 -19.55
CA ASP A 151 1.09 3.14 -20.77
C ASP A 151 -0.38 2.78 -20.48
N VAL A 152 -0.60 1.78 -19.62
CA VAL A 152 -1.93 1.36 -19.20
C VAL A 152 -2.64 2.45 -18.40
N ALA A 153 -1.92 3.08 -17.46
CA ALA A 153 -2.46 4.12 -16.61
C ALA A 153 -2.80 5.39 -17.43
N LYS A 154 -1.99 5.75 -18.44
CA LYS A 154 -2.29 6.87 -19.36
C LYS A 154 -3.55 6.65 -20.18
N ILE A 155 -3.89 5.40 -20.51
CA ILE A 155 -5.16 5.08 -21.19
C ILE A 155 -6.33 5.13 -20.21
N ALA A 156 -6.16 4.59 -19.01
CA ALA A 156 -7.24 4.54 -18.02
C ALA A 156 -7.54 5.91 -17.39
N PHE A 157 -6.49 6.69 -17.09
CA PHE A 157 -6.53 7.93 -16.31
C PHE A 157 -5.54 8.96 -16.85
N PRO A 158 -5.77 9.51 -18.05
CA PRO A 158 -4.79 10.37 -18.75
C PRO A 158 -4.40 11.62 -17.96
N ASP A 159 -5.30 12.15 -17.15
CA ASP A 159 -5.07 13.38 -16.37
C ASP A 159 -4.34 13.11 -15.03
N ASN A 160 -4.24 11.84 -14.62
CA ASN A 160 -3.66 11.45 -13.32
C ASN A 160 -2.25 10.85 -13.44
N VAL A 161 -1.69 10.81 -14.63
CA VAL A 161 -0.31 10.36 -14.87
C VAL A 161 0.55 11.56 -15.21
N THR A 162 1.35 12.01 -14.24
CA THR A 162 2.16 13.23 -14.36
C THR A 162 3.67 12.97 -14.51
N ILE A 163 4.06 11.71 -14.55
CA ILE A 163 5.44 11.30 -14.84
C ILE A 163 5.70 11.35 -16.35
N GLU A 164 6.85 11.88 -16.75
CA GLU A 164 7.34 11.92 -18.13
C GLU A 164 8.02 10.61 -18.57
#